data_9ab462bce166f43096e778adae4b50c2
#
_entry.id   9ab462bce166f43096e778adae4b50c2
#
_cell.length_a   1.000
_cell.length_b   1.000
_cell.length_c   1.000
_cell.angle_alpha   90.00
_cell.angle_beta   90.00
_cell.angle_gamma   90.00
#
_symmetry.space_group_name_H-M   'P 1'
#
loop_
_entity.id
_entity.type
_entity.pdbx_description
1 polymer ?
#
loop_
_entity_poly.entity_id
_entity_poly.type
_entity_poly.pdbx_seq_one_letter_code
_entity_poly.pdbx_strand_id
1 'polypeptide(L)'
;MREFGEIAERLRRSTVQVFSDRRRGGGSGVVWKPDGLIVTNAHVARHRQAQVELWDGRRFEARVVSYDARRDLAALRISAQ
;
A
#
# COMPACT_ATOMS: atom_id res chain seq x y z
N MET A 1 -10.80 17.10 -19.13
CA MET A 1 -11.56 15.94 -19.55
C MET A 1 -12.15 15.21 -18.39
N ARG A 2 -13.46 15.00 -18.49
CA ARG A 2 -14.16 14.35 -17.38
C ARG A 2 -13.67 12.94 -17.11
N GLU A 3 -13.55 12.17 -18.20
CA GLU A 3 -13.14 10.79 -18.04
C GLU A 3 -11.78 10.67 -17.43
N PHE A 4 -10.88 11.55 -17.86
CA PHE A 4 -9.54 11.55 -17.30
C PHE A 4 -9.59 11.88 -15.80
N GLY A 5 -10.42 12.84 -15.42
CA GLY A 5 -10.57 13.18 -14.02
C GLY A 5 -11.11 12.05 -13.19
N GLU A 6 -12.05 11.29 -13.74
CA GLU A 6 -12.57 10.14 -13.03
C GLU A 6 -11.53 9.05 -12.85
N ILE A 7 -10.74 8.81 -13.89
CA ILE A 7 -9.66 7.82 -13.79
C ILE A 7 -8.64 8.26 -12.75
N ALA A 8 -8.26 9.54 -12.78
CA ALA A 8 -7.29 10.04 -11.82
C ALA A 8 -7.81 9.90 -10.39
N GLU A 9 -9.10 10.13 -10.19
CA GLU A 9 -9.67 10.01 -8.86
C GLU A 9 -9.67 8.57 -8.38
N ARG A 10 -9.96 7.61 -9.26
CA ARG A 10 -9.89 6.21 -8.90
C ARG A 10 -8.48 5.80 -8.52
N LEU A 11 -7.51 6.24 -9.30
CA LEU A 11 -6.12 5.92 -9.01
C LEU A 11 -5.72 6.49 -7.65
N ARG A 12 -6.13 7.72 -7.38
CA ARG A 12 -5.80 8.34 -6.13
C ARG A 12 -6.36 7.54 -4.96
N ARG A 13 -7.60 7.09 -5.07
CA ARG A 13 -8.24 6.34 -3.99
C ARG A 13 -7.65 4.94 -3.83
N SER A 14 -7.10 4.41 -4.90
CA SER A 14 -6.50 3.08 -4.85
C SER A 14 -5.04 3.11 -4.42
N THR A 15 -4.43 4.28 -4.36
CA THR A 15 -3.02 4.42 -4.05
C THR A 15 -2.86 4.72 -2.58
N VAL A 16 -1.89 4.06 -1.97
CA VAL A 16 -1.61 4.24 -0.56
C VAL A 16 -0.13 4.51 -0.39
N GLN A 17 0.23 5.06 0.76
CA GLN A 17 1.62 5.17 1.13
C GLN A 17 1.95 4.06 2.09
N VAL A 18 3.13 3.47 1.92
CA VAL A 18 3.58 2.37 2.75
C VAL A 18 4.84 2.81 3.48
N PHE A 19 4.83 2.69 4.79
CA PHE A 19 5.96 3.04 5.63
C PHE A 19 6.43 1.79 6.34
N SER A 20 7.63 1.33 6.00
CA SER A 20 8.14 0.09 6.57
C SER A 20 8.99 0.34 7.81
N ASP A 21 9.34 1.59 8.05
CA ASP A 21 10.17 1.96 9.18
C ASP A 21 9.64 3.26 9.71
N ARG A 22 9.64 3.41 11.02
CA ARG A 22 9.10 4.60 11.65
C ARG A 22 9.79 5.86 11.20
N ARG A 23 11.06 5.78 10.92
CA ARG A 23 11.86 6.96 10.68
C ARG A 23 11.99 7.32 9.25
N ARG A 24 11.74 6.37 8.38
CA ARG A 24 11.95 6.59 6.98
C ARG A 24 10.68 6.40 6.25
N GLY A 25 10.50 7.17 5.24
CA GLY A 25 9.40 6.96 4.37
C GLY A 25 9.57 5.62 3.67
N GLY A 26 8.57 5.16 3.07
CA GLY A 26 8.62 3.94 2.30
C GLY A 26 8.40 4.25 0.85
N GLY A 27 7.29 3.80 0.36
CA GLY A 27 6.92 4.02 -1.03
C GLY A 27 5.42 3.95 -1.18
N SER A 28 5.01 3.67 -2.38
CA SER A 28 3.60 3.60 -2.70
C SER A 28 3.14 2.17 -2.80
N GLY A 29 1.86 1.98 -2.63
CA GLY A 29 1.22 0.70 -2.86
C GLY A 29 -0.13 0.91 -3.48
N VAL A 30 -0.74 -0.18 -3.87
CA VAL A 30 -2.05 -0.16 -4.51
C VAL A 30 -2.99 -1.07 -3.74
N VAL A 31 -4.20 -0.59 -3.50
CA VAL A 31 -5.23 -1.44 -2.92
C VAL A 31 -5.66 -2.43 -4.00
N TRP A 32 -5.34 -3.69 -3.76
CA TRP A 32 -5.61 -4.73 -4.76
C TRP A 32 -7.00 -5.32 -4.58
N LYS A 33 -7.41 -5.47 -3.33
CA LYS A 33 -8.74 -5.99 -3.02
C LYS A 33 -9.35 -5.19 -1.89
N PRO A 34 -10.65 -5.03 -1.91
CA PRO A 34 -11.33 -4.21 -0.88
C PRO A 34 -11.22 -4.78 0.52
N ASP A 35 -10.82 -6.04 0.68
CA ASP A 35 -10.66 -6.62 1.99
C ASP A 35 -9.35 -6.22 2.67
N GLY A 36 -8.61 -5.29 2.10
CA GLY A 36 -7.42 -4.77 2.73
C GLY A 36 -6.12 -5.33 2.19
N LEU A 37 -6.15 -5.95 1.03
CA LEU A 37 -4.93 -6.45 0.40
C LEU A 37 -4.26 -5.35 -0.38
N ILE A 38 -2.99 -5.09 -0.05
CA ILE A 38 -2.20 -4.02 -0.65
C ILE A 38 -1.02 -4.67 -1.37
N VAL A 39 -0.71 -4.19 -2.56
CA VAL A 39 0.48 -4.63 -3.28
C VAL A 39 1.45 -3.47 -3.35
N THR A 40 2.70 -3.74 -3.01
CA THR A 40 3.76 -2.74 -3.06
C THR A 40 5.04 -3.41 -3.55
N ASN A 41 6.11 -2.67 -3.58
CA ASN A 41 7.41 -3.23 -3.95
C ASN A 41 8.06 -3.89 -2.76
N ALA A 42 8.80 -4.96 -3.01
CA ALA A 42 9.43 -5.69 -1.92
C ALA A 42 10.44 -4.84 -1.19
N HIS A 43 11.16 -3.97 -1.92
CA HIS A 43 12.17 -3.14 -1.26
C HIS A 43 11.53 -2.11 -0.32
N VAL A 44 10.23 -1.87 -0.46
CA VAL A 44 9.50 -0.96 0.44
C VAL A 44 9.07 -1.69 1.70
N ALA A 45 8.70 -2.96 1.58
CA ALA A 45 8.12 -3.72 2.69
C ALA A 45 9.11 -4.79 3.16
N ARG A 46 10.26 -4.36 3.66
CA ARG A 46 11.32 -5.30 4.05
C ARG A 46 11.06 -5.99 5.37
N HIS A 47 10.25 -5.38 6.21
CA HIS A 47 9.98 -5.93 7.54
C HIS A 47 8.65 -6.62 7.54
N ARG A 48 8.38 -7.36 8.60
CA ARG A 48 7.13 -8.10 8.68
C ARG A 48 5.93 -7.19 8.76
N GLN A 49 6.12 -6.01 9.30
CA GLN A 49 5.03 -5.08 9.51
C GLN A 49 5.33 -3.77 8.86
N ALA A 50 4.29 -3.07 8.47
CA ALA A 50 4.39 -1.77 7.86
C ALA A 50 3.17 -0.97 8.27
N GLN A 51 3.21 0.31 7.99
CA GLN A 51 2.04 1.16 8.16
C GLN A 51 1.58 1.60 6.79
N VAL A 52 0.28 1.70 6.63
CA VAL A 52 -0.32 2.06 5.36
C VAL A 52 -1.20 3.28 5.60
N GLU A 53 -1.00 4.30 4.80
CA GLU A 53 -1.82 5.50 4.86
C GLU A 53 -2.67 5.59 3.61
N LEU A 54 -3.96 5.66 3.81
CA LEU A 54 -4.91 5.71 2.71
C LEU A 54 -5.02 7.13 2.17
N TRP A 55 -5.72 7.25 1.04
CA TRP A 55 -5.87 8.53 0.36
C TRP A 55 -6.52 9.60 1.24
N ASP A 56 -7.32 9.20 2.22
CA ASP A 56 -8.01 10.14 3.09
C ASP A 56 -7.27 10.39 4.40
N GLY A 57 -6.04 9.93 4.51
CA GLY A 57 -5.21 10.19 5.68
C GLY A 57 -5.31 9.18 6.78
N ARG A 58 -6.22 8.22 6.69
CA ARG A 58 -6.30 7.18 7.71
C ARG A 58 -5.11 6.26 7.61
N ARG A 59 -4.60 5.86 8.76
CA ARG A 59 -3.45 4.98 8.85
C ARG A 59 -3.83 3.68 9.50
N PHE A 60 -3.25 2.61 8.99
CA PHE A 60 -3.49 1.28 9.50
C PHE A 60 -2.18 0.53 9.57
N GLU A 61 -2.11 -0.38 10.52
CA GLU A 61 -1.02 -1.34 10.51
C GLU A 61 -1.33 -2.45 9.54
N ALA A 62 -0.28 -2.93 8.90
CA ALA A 62 -0.41 -4.01 7.95
C ALA A 62 0.74 -4.96 8.15
N ARG A 63 0.55 -6.21 7.76
CA ARG A 63 1.62 -7.18 7.84
C ARG A 63 1.88 -7.73 6.46
N VAL A 64 3.13 -8.12 6.25
CA VAL A 64 3.54 -8.70 4.99
C VAL A 64 3.06 -10.14 4.94
N VAL A 65 2.22 -10.45 3.96
CA VAL A 65 1.69 -11.80 3.81
C VAL A 65 2.34 -12.53 2.65
N SER A 66 3.02 -11.83 1.76
CA SER A 66 3.74 -12.45 0.67
C SER A 66 4.88 -11.55 0.25
N TYR A 67 6.00 -12.13 -0.13
CA TYR A 67 7.20 -11.35 -0.41
C TYR A 67 7.98 -12.05 -1.51
N ASP A 68 8.29 -11.34 -2.57
CA ASP A 68 9.03 -11.87 -3.69
C ASP A 68 10.11 -10.87 -4.06
N ALA A 69 11.31 -11.12 -3.55
CA ALA A 69 12.42 -10.19 -3.76
C ALA A 69 12.85 -10.16 -5.22
N ARG A 70 12.72 -11.28 -5.92
CA ARG A 70 13.18 -11.33 -7.30
C ARG A 70 12.35 -10.44 -8.21
N ARG A 71 11.06 -10.42 -7.98
CA ARG A 71 10.15 -9.57 -8.75
C ARG A 71 9.92 -8.22 -8.12
N ASP A 72 10.50 -8.02 -6.94
CA ASP A 72 10.35 -6.79 -6.18
C ASP A 72 8.88 -6.49 -5.89
N LEU A 73 8.16 -7.52 -5.44
CA LEU A 73 6.75 -7.39 -5.08
C LEU A 73 6.52 -7.90 -3.69
N ALA A 74 5.58 -7.29 -3.02
CA ALA A 74 5.15 -7.75 -1.71
C ALA A 74 3.67 -7.47 -1.57
N ALA A 75 3.00 -8.31 -0.82
CA ALA A 75 1.59 -8.13 -0.51
C ALA A 75 1.46 -7.91 0.99
N LEU A 76 0.65 -6.94 1.34
CA LEU A 76 0.38 -6.58 2.72
C LEU A 76 -1.11 -6.73 2.98
N ARG A 77 -1.45 -7.06 4.20
CA ARG A 77 -2.85 -7.09 4.60
C ARG A 77 -3.06 -6.16 5.78
N ILE A 78 -4.00 -5.27 5.63
CA ILE A 78 -4.36 -4.35 6.70
C ILE A 78 -5.03 -5.16 7.81
N SER A 79 -4.57 -4.95 9.03
CA SER A 79 -5.08 -5.72 10.16
C SER A 79 -6.25 -5.05 10.85
N ALA A 80 -6.56 -3.83 10.49
CA ALA A 80 -7.66 -3.13 11.14
C ALA A 80 -9.00 -3.60 10.59
N GLN A 81 -10.02 -3.32 11.33
CA GLN A 81 -11.39 -3.67 10.97
C GLN A 81 -12.09 -2.53 10.30
#